data_e49953861dc17ad89b192d63195b5e91
#
_entry.id   e49953861dc17ad89b192d63195b5e91
#
_cell.length_a   1.000
_cell.length_b   1.000
_cell.length_c   1.000
_cell.angle_alpha   90.00
_cell.angle_beta   90.00
_cell.angle_gamma   90.00
#
_symmetry.space_group_name_H-M   'P 1'
#
loop_
_entity.id
_entity.type
_entity.pdbx_description
1 polymer ?
#
loop_
_entity_poly.entity_id
_entity_poly.type
_entity_poly.pdbx_seq_one_letter_code
_entity_poly.pdbx_strand_id
1 'polypeptide(L)'
;MPAPATFETFSAELSRLVVKFEKEFKAVTDPSYLEARLRDDYLNPLIRALGWDLENHAGLIQIKREIEIESRTDVAGRAKRADYLFRTDGTDRLICEAKKPREDLGPRAAFQVKRYAWNKTLALALLTDFEELNIYVVGSKPRKDEPVKLNSTLQNESEDSVALVL
;
A
#
# COMPACT_ATOMS: atom_id res chain seq x y z
N MET A 1 -2.05 -17.69 -18.07
CA MET A 1 -1.91 -16.29 -17.68
C MET A 1 -3.25 -15.83 -17.15
N PRO A 2 -3.31 -15.10 -16.04
CA PRO A 2 -4.56 -14.48 -15.62
C PRO A 2 -5.09 -13.55 -16.72
N ALA A 3 -6.41 -13.39 -16.79
CA ALA A 3 -7.00 -12.43 -17.72
C ALA A 3 -6.47 -11.01 -17.41
N PRO A 4 -6.27 -10.17 -18.44
CA PRO A 4 -5.81 -8.80 -18.20
C PRO A 4 -6.82 -8.07 -17.31
N ALA A 5 -6.32 -7.30 -16.36
CA ALA A 5 -7.16 -6.46 -15.52
C ALA A 5 -7.83 -5.39 -16.40
N THR A 6 -9.15 -5.31 -16.31
CA THR A 6 -9.94 -4.24 -16.90
C THR A 6 -10.57 -3.41 -15.79
N PHE A 7 -11.05 -2.21 -16.12
CA PHE A 7 -11.75 -1.38 -15.13
C PHE A 7 -12.99 -2.11 -14.58
N GLU A 8 -13.73 -2.85 -15.42
CA GLU A 8 -14.91 -3.60 -15.01
C GLU A 8 -14.55 -4.73 -14.03
N THR A 9 -13.48 -5.52 -14.32
CA THR A 9 -13.05 -6.60 -13.45
C THR A 9 -12.50 -6.07 -12.13
N PHE A 10 -11.76 -4.97 -12.16
CA PHE A 10 -11.30 -4.27 -10.96
C PHE A 10 -12.47 -3.75 -10.12
N SER A 11 -13.42 -3.04 -10.73
CA SER A 11 -14.58 -2.46 -10.05
C SER A 11 -15.44 -3.53 -9.39
N ALA A 12 -15.67 -4.66 -10.09
CA ALA A 12 -16.43 -5.78 -9.54
C ALA A 12 -15.73 -6.39 -8.33
N GLU A 13 -14.41 -6.60 -8.40
CA GLU A 13 -13.65 -7.17 -7.29
C GLU A 13 -13.55 -6.21 -6.10
N LEU A 14 -13.31 -4.92 -6.36
CA LEU A 14 -13.32 -3.90 -5.31
C LEU A 14 -14.67 -3.88 -4.58
N SER A 15 -15.79 -3.87 -5.31
CA SER A 15 -17.12 -3.90 -4.72
C SER A 15 -17.34 -5.16 -3.88
N ARG A 16 -16.87 -6.32 -4.35
CA ARG A 16 -16.94 -7.58 -3.60
C ARG A 16 -16.14 -7.51 -2.30
N LEU A 17 -14.95 -6.92 -2.33
CA LEU A 17 -14.08 -6.76 -1.16
C LEU A 17 -14.68 -5.79 -0.14
N VAL A 18 -15.26 -4.68 -0.59
CA VAL A 18 -15.95 -3.70 0.28
C VAL A 18 -17.13 -4.36 0.98
N VAL A 19 -18.00 -5.05 0.24
CA VAL A 19 -19.14 -5.79 0.83
C VAL A 19 -18.67 -6.86 1.83
N LYS A 20 -17.56 -7.56 1.53
CA LYS A 20 -16.96 -8.52 2.46
C LYS A 20 -16.49 -7.83 3.73
N PHE A 21 -15.76 -6.72 3.59
CA PHE A 21 -15.22 -5.95 4.71
C PHE A 21 -16.35 -5.44 5.64
N GLU A 22 -17.41 -4.87 5.06
CA GLU A 22 -18.58 -4.42 5.81
C GLU A 22 -19.25 -5.55 6.61
N LYS A 23 -19.42 -6.73 5.97
CA LYS A 23 -20.00 -7.91 6.64
C LYS A 23 -19.11 -8.44 7.77
N GLU A 24 -17.81 -8.38 7.61
CA GLU A 24 -16.82 -8.89 8.55
C GLU A 24 -16.29 -7.79 9.50
N PHE A 25 -16.83 -6.57 9.40
CA PHE A 25 -16.32 -5.37 10.07
C PHE A 25 -16.00 -5.58 11.55
N LYS A 26 -16.90 -6.21 12.29
CA LYS A 26 -16.70 -6.49 13.70
C LYS A 26 -15.53 -7.44 13.97
N ALA A 27 -15.28 -8.39 13.07
CA ALA A 27 -14.18 -9.34 13.18
C ALA A 27 -12.84 -8.71 12.77
N VAL A 28 -12.82 -7.93 11.68
CA VAL A 28 -11.59 -7.30 11.19
C VAL A 28 -11.12 -6.13 12.07
N THR A 29 -12.02 -5.52 12.83
CA THR A 29 -11.70 -4.46 13.80
C THR A 29 -11.43 -4.97 15.22
N ASP A 30 -11.51 -6.29 15.44
CA ASP A 30 -11.16 -6.89 16.72
C ASP A 30 -9.66 -6.74 17.00
N PRO A 31 -9.23 -6.39 18.22
CA PRO A 31 -7.82 -6.23 18.56
C PRO A 31 -6.94 -7.46 18.28
N SER A 32 -7.52 -8.66 18.25
CA SER A 32 -6.81 -9.92 17.93
C SER A 32 -6.62 -10.14 16.42
N TYR A 33 -7.29 -9.35 15.57
CA TYR A 33 -7.10 -9.45 14.12
C TYR A 33 -5.70 -9.03 13.72
N LEU A 34 -5.04 -9.85 12.92
CA LEU A 34 -3.63 -9.64 12.56
C LEU A 34 -3.51 -8.86 11.25
N GLU A 35 -2.54 -7.95 11.17
CA GLU A 35 -2.19 -7.21 9.95
C GLU A 35 -1.90 -8.16 8.76
N ALA A 36 -1.24 -9.30 9.02
CA ALA A 36 -1.02 -10.33 8.00
C ALA A 36 -2.33 -10.85 7.39
N ARG A 37 -3.41 -10.98 8.19
CA ARG A 37 -4.72 -11.39 7.68
C ARG A 37 -5.35 -10.31 6.81
N LEU A 38 -5.21 -9.03 7.17
CA LEU A 38 -5.68 -7.94 6.31
C LEU A 38 -5.03 -8.03 4.92
N ARG A 39 -3.72 -8.29 4.89
CA ARG A 39 -3.01 -8.47 3.63
C ARG A 39 -3.59 -9.62 2.81
N ASP A 40 -3.77 -10.78 3.42
CA ASP A 40 -4.25 -11.97 2.72
C ASP A 40 -5.71 -11.87 2.30
N ASP A 41 -6.57 -11.35 3.17
CA ASP A 41 -8.01 -11.33 2.97
C ASP A 41 -8.50 -10.19 2.07
N TYR A 42 -7.76 -9.07 2.00
CA TYR A 42 -8.20 -7.84 1.33
C TYR A 42 -7.16 -7.23 0.39
N LEU A 43 -5.92 -6.99 0.87
CA LEU A 43 -4.93 -6.26 0.05
C LEU A 43 -4.37 -7.11 -1.09
N ASN A 44 -4.06 -8.39 -0.85
CA ASN A 44 -3.60 -9.30 -1.91
C ASN A 44 -4.64 -9.46 -3.02
N PRO A 45 -5.93 -9.69 -2.73
CA PRO A 45 -6.98 -9.68 -3.76
C PRO A 45 -7.07 -8.34 -4.51
N LEU A 46 -6.99 -7.21 -3.80
CA LEU A 46 -7.03 -5.88 -4.41
C LEU A 46 -5.83 -5.66 -5.37
N ILE A 47 -4.63 -6.02 -4.95
CA ILE A 47 -3.41 -5.93 -5.76
C ILE A 47 -3.54 -6.75 -7.04
N ARG A 48 -4.10 -7.97 -6.95
CA ARG A 48 -4.38 -8.80 -8.13
C ARG A 48 -5.41 -8.15 -9.05
N ALA A 49 -6.47 -7.59 -8.48
CA ALA A 49 -7.50 -6.91 -9.26
C ALA A 49 -6.97 -5.69 -10.01
N LEU A 50 -5.95 -5.03 -9.47
CA LEU A 50 -5.21 -3.95 -10.14
C LEU A 50 -4.30 -4.46 -11.28
N GLY A 51 -4.17 -5.78 -11.45
CA GLY A 51 -3.40 -6.39 -12.54
C GLY A 51 -1.96 -6.72 -12.21
N TRP A 52 -1.54 -6.61 -10.95
CA TRP A 52 -0.18 -6.96 -10.53
C TRP A 52 0.01 -8.48 -10.37
N ASP A 53 1.12 -9.00 -10.86
CA ASP A 53 1.48 -10.42 -10.71
C ASP A 53 2.10 -10.70 -9.32
N LEU A 54 1.22 -10.79 -8.32
CA LEU A 54 1.61 -11.01 -6.93
C LEU A 54 2.30 -12.37 -6.71
N GLU A 55 1.83 -13.41 -7.40
CA GLU A 55 2.31 -14.79 -7.28
C GLU A 55 3.47 -15.11 -8.21
N ASN A 56 3.88 -14.15 -9.05
CA ASN A 56 4.91 -14.36 -10.05
C ASN A 56 4.57 -15.47 -11.05
N HIS A 57 3.36 -15.46 -11.58
CA HIS A 57 2.94 -16.40 -12.64
C HIS A 57 3.77 -16.28 -13.91
N ALA A 58 4.35 -15.10 -14.15
CA ALA A 58 5.29 -14.86 -15.26
C ALA A 58 6.65 -15.57 -15.07
N GLY A 59 6.92 -16.15 -13.90
CA GLY A 59 8.16 -16.87 -13.60
C GLY A 59 9.41 -16.00 -13.61
N LEU A 60 9.28 -14.72 -13.28
CA LEU A 60 10.40 -13.78 -13.27
C LEU A 60 11.37 -14.09 -12.13
N ILE A 61 12.66 -13.84 -12.36
CA ILE A 61 13.66 -13.90 -11.29
C ILE A 61 13.35 -12.85 -10.21
N GLN A 62 13.80 -13.08 -8.98
CA GLN A 62 13.42 -12.29 -7.80
C GLN A 62 13.51 -10.78 -8.01
N ILE A 63 14.60 -10.28 -8.60
CA ILE A 63 14.83 -8.84 -8.82
C ILE A 63 13.91 -8.21 -9.88
N LYS A 64 13.23 -9.05 -10.69
CA LYS A 64 12.30 -8.60 -11.74
C LYS A 64 10.84 -8.84 -11.40
N ARG A 65 10.53 -9.50 -10.27
CA ARG A 65 9.15 -9.71 -9.84
C ARG A 65 8.45 -8.37 -9.68
N GLU A 66 7.22 -8.30 -10.15
CA GLU A 66 6.42 -7.09 -10.04
C GLU A 66 6.11 -6.73 -8.59
N ILE A 67 5.90 -7.73 -7.73
CA ILE A 67 5.65 -7.53 -6.31
C ILE A 67 6.69 -8.30 -5.47
N GLU A 68 7.28 -7.62 -4.51
CA GLU A 68 8.06 -8.22 -3.44
C GLU A 68 7.37 -7.96 -2.11
N ILE A 69 6.93 -9.06 -1.47
CA ILE A 69 6.30 -9.02 -0.15
C ILE A 69 7.40 -8.95 0.92
N GLU A 70 7.20 -8.14 1.96
CA GLU A 70 8.15 -7.90 3.04
C GLU A 70 9.54 -7.44 2.54
N SER A 71 9.55 -6.51 1.60
CA SER A 71 10.77 -5.96 1.01
C SER A 71 11.67 -5.31 2.05
N ARG A 72 12.91 -5.77 2.12
CA ARG A 72 13.91 -5.23 3.05
C ARG A 72 14.36 -3.83 2.62
N THR A 73 14.38 -2.93 3.59
CA THR A 73 14.88 -1.56 3.42
C THR A 73 15.80 -1.24 4.59
N ASP A 74 16.99 -0.72 4.32
CA ASP A 74 17.86 -0.21 5.38
C ASP A 74 17.37 1.17 5.82
N VAL A 75 17.09 1.29 7.10
CA VAL A 75 16.66 2.55 7.72
C VAL A 75 17.57 2.85 8.91
N ALA A 76 18.55 3.73 8.72
CA ALA A 76 19.53 4.11 9.73
C ALA A 76 20.28 2.92 10.31
N GLY A 77 20.82 2.03 9.47
CA GLY A 77 21.58 0.86 9.86
C GLY A 77 20.76 -0.28 10.46
N ARG A 78 19.43 -0.23 10.35
CA ARG A 78 18.53 -1.31 10.78
C ARG A 78 17.70 -1.79 9.61
N ALA A 79 17.74 -3.10 9.36
CA ALA A 79 16.86 -3.72 8.38
C ALA A 79 15.41 -3.56 8.83
N LYS A 80 14.61 -2.88 8.02
CA LYS A 80 13.16 -2.77 8.16
C LYS A 80 12.52 -3.42 6.93
N ARG A 81 11.25 -3.76 7.01
CA ARG A 81 10.51 -4.35 5.90
C ARG A 81 9.30 -3.50 5.62
N ALA A 82 9.12 -3.14 4.36
CA ALA A 82 7.85 -2.65 3.86
C ALA A 82 7.02 -3.86 3.43
N ASP A 83 5.70 -3.82 3.61
CA ASP A 83 4.84 -4.95 3.29
C ASP A 83 4.87 -5.32 1.82
N TYR A 84 4.84 -4.31 0.94
CA TYR A 84 4.92 -4.50 -0.51
C TYR A 84 5.88 -3.52 -1.16
N LEU A 85 6.66 -4.02 -2.11
CA LEU A 85 7.42 -3.23 -3.07
C LEU A 85 6.92 -3.57 -4.47
N PHE A 86 6.53 -2.55 -5.22
CA PHE A 86 6.03 -2.67 -6.58
C PHE A 86 7.11 -2.32 -7.59
N ARG A 87 7.24 -3.13 -8.64
CA ARG A 87 8.20 -2.95 -9.72
C ARG A 87 7.54 -3.00 -11.08
N THR A 88 8.10 -2.24 -12.01
CA THR A 88 7.80 -2.35 -13.42
C THR A 88 9.11 -2.57 -14.17
N ASP A 89 9.19 -3.64 -14.96
CA ASP A 89 10.40 -4.01 -15.71
C ASP A 89 11.66 -4.10 -14.84
N GLY A 90 11.51 -4.62 -13.61
CA GLY A 90 12.60 -4.77 -12.65
C GLY A 90 13.04 -3.46 -11.97
N THR A 91 12.32 -2.35 -12.21
CA THR A 91 12.58 -1.06 -11.55
C THR A 91 11.60 -0.84 -10.40
N ASP A 92 12.12 -0.58 -9.20
CA ASP A 92 11.32 -0.22 -8.03
C ASP A 92 10.53 1.07 -8.32
N ARG A 93 9.21 1.08 -8.05
CA ARG A 93 8.31 2.19 -8.36
C ARG A 93 7.70 2.83 -7.13
N LEU A 94 7.14 2.02 -6.25
CA LEU A 94 6.49 2.47 -5.04
C LEU A 94 6.50 1.38 -3.98
N ILE A 95 6.30 1.77 -2.73
CA ILE A 95 6.07 0.84 -1.62
C ILE A 95 4.68 1.06 -1.05
N CYS A 96 4.15 0.00 -0.42
CA CYS A 96 2.93 0.07 0.36
C CYS A 96 3.18 -0.54 1.73
N GLU A 97 2.68 0.12 2.75
CA GLU A 97 2.62 -0.34 4.14
C GLU A 97 1.17 -0.56 4.51
N ALA A 98 0.88 -1.71 5.07
CA ALA A 98 -0.42 -2.04 5.62
C ALA A 98 -0.47 -1.72 7.12
N LYS A 99 -1.64 -1.44 7.62
CA LYS A 99 -1.95 -1.33 9.05
C LYS A 99 -3.23 -2.08 9.34
N LYS A 100 -3.43 -2.44 10.62
CA LYS A 100 -4.71 -3.02 11.03
C LYS A 100 -5.83 -2.00 10.83
N PRO A 101 -7.05 -2.46 10.49
CA PRO A 101 -8.21 -1.57 10.50
C PRO A 101 -8.34 -0.86 11.86
N ARG A 102 -8.65 0.43 11.82
CA ARG A 102 -8.72 1.31 12.99
C ARG A 102 -7.37 1.63 13.66
N GLU A 103 -6.25 1.20 13.11
CA GLU A 103 -4.97 1.71 13.54
C GLU A 103 -4.77 3.15 13.03
N ASP A 104 -4.10 3.98 13.83
CA ASP A 104 -3.84 5.37 13.43
C ASP A 104 -2.89 5.44 12.23
N LEU A 105 -3.40 5.90 11.09
CA LEU A 105 -2.63 6.20 9.88
C LEU A 105 -2.00 7.59 9.89
N GLY A 106 -1.97 8.24 11.04
CA GLY A 106 -1.48 9.60 11.23
C GLY A 106 0.03 9.80 11.02
N PRO A 107 0.59 10.90 11.56
CA PRO A 107 1.95 11.37 11.23
C PRO A 107 3.05 10.34 11.44
N ARG A 108 2.93 9.47 12.44
CA ARG A 108 3.92 8.44 12.74
C ARG A 108 3.98 7.35 11.66
N ALA A 109 2.83 6.86 11.22
CA ALA A 109 2.74 5.85 10.18
C ALA A 109 3.14 6.43 8.82
N ALA A 110 2.66 7.65 8.51
CA ALA A 110 3.05 8.39 7.32
C ALA A 110 4.58 8.62 7.25
N PHE A 111 5.20 9.06 8.35
CA PHE A 111 6.65 9.22 8.42
C PHE A 111 7.38 7.89 8.16
N GLN A 112 6.88 6.78 8.70
CA GLN A 112 7.50 5.46 8.52
C GLN A 112 7.51 5.07 7.04
N VAL A 113 6.38 5.11 6.36
CA VAL A 113 6.28 4.69 4.95
C VAL A 113 7.03 5.64 4.01
N LYS A 114 6.92 6.96 4.21
CA LYS A 114 7.71 7.97 3.46
C LYS A 114 9.21 7.73 3.61
N ARG A 115 9.68 7.39 4.83
CA ARG A 115 11.08 7.07 5.09
C ARG A 115 11.56 5.82 4.38
N TYR A 116 10.72 4.80 4.26
CA TYR A 116 11.05 3.59 3.49
C TYR A 116 11.20 3.93 2.00
N ALA A 117 10.26 4.69 1.44
CA ALA A 117 10.34 5.14 0.05
C ALA A 117 11.59 6.00 -0.20
N TRP A 118 11.88 6.96 0.68
CA TRP A 118 13.07 7.81 0.58
C TRP A 118 14.37 7.00 0.54
N ASN A 119 14.51 6.01 1.43
CA ASN A 119 15.72 5.18 1.48
C ASN A 119 15.89 4.26 0.26
N LYS A 120 14.82 3.99 -0.47
CA LYS A 120 14.82 3.28 -1.76
C LYS A 120 14.82 4.22 -2.96
N THR A 121 14.92 5.53 -2.74
CA THR A 121 14.87 6.55 -3.81
C THR A 121 13.58 6.47 -4.64
N LEU A 122 12.46 6.18 -3.98
CA LEU A 122 11.14 6.09 -4.60
C LEU A 122 10.38 7.40 -4.43
N ALA A 123 9.66 7.79 -5.47
CA ALA A 123 8.85 9.01 -5.48
C ALA A 123 7.49 8.82 -4.78
N LEU A 124 7.03 7.58 -4.62
CA LEU A 124 5.69 7.29 -4.09
C LEU A 124 5.73 6.30 -2.94
N ALA A 125 4.88 6.55 -1.95
CA ALA A 125 4.61 5.66 -0.83
C ALA A 125 3.11 5.56 -0.58
N LEU A 126 2.62 4.36 -0.31
CA LEU A 126 1.23 4.07 0.02
C LEU A 126 1.13 3.57 1.46
N LEU A 127 0.07 3.99 2.14
CA LEU A 127 -0.26 3.55 3.49
C LEU A 127 -1.76 3.25 3.53
N THR A 128 -2.15 2.06 3.99
CA THR A 128 -3.55 1.65 3.98
C THR A 128 -3.89 0.69 5.12
N ASP A 129 -5.12 0.77 5.60
CA ASP A 129 -5.75 -0.23 6.47
C ASP A 129 -6.97 -0.89 5.79
N PHE A 130 -7.10 -0.72 4.47
CA PHE A 130 -8.20 -1.06 3.60
C PHE A 130 -9.41 -0.11 3.69
N GLU A 131 -9.75 0.44 4.85
CA GLU A 131 -10.79 1.49 4.95
C GLU A 131 -10.30 2.80 4.32
N GLU A 132 -8.99 3.06 4.44
CA GLU A 132 -8.35 4.29 3.99
C GLU A 132 -7.10 3.96 3.19
N LEU A 133 -6.88 4.71 2.11
CA LEU A 133 -5.66 4.65 1.31
C LEU A 133 -5.04 6.04 1.21
N ASN A 134 -3.86 6.18 1.78
CA ASN A 134 -3.06 7.40 1.72
C ASN A 134 -1.91 7.23 0.72
N ILE A 135 -1.81 8.16 -0.23
CA ILE A 135 -0.74 8.21 -1.23
C ILE A 135 0.13 9.42 -0.94
N TYR A 136 1.42 9.20 -0.75
CA TYR A 136 2.40 10.25 -0.46
C TYR A 136 3.40 10.39 -1.61
N VAL A 137 3.62 11.64 -2.04
CA VAL A 137 4.75 11.99 -2.90
C VAL A 137 5.97 12.24 -2.01
N VAL A 138 7.10 11.61 -2.33
CA VAL A 138 8.33 11.65 -1.53
C VAL A 138 9.41 12.40 -2.32
N GLY A 139 9.35 13.74 -2.31
CA GLY A 139 10.29 14.61 -2.99
C GLY A 139 11.48 15.05 -2.15
N SER A 140 11.40 14.90 -0.82
CA SER A 140 12.44 15.30 0.14
C SER A 140 12.57 14.32 1.29
N LYS A 141 13.67 14.44 2.07
CA LYS A 141 13.88 13.60 3.25
C LYS A 141 12.78 13.84 4.29
N PRO A 142 11.98 12.81 4.63
CA PRO A 142 10.87 12.97 5.56
C PRO A 142 11.32 13.37 6.96
N ARG A 143 10.55 14.21 7.61
CA ARG A 143 10.77 14.70 8.98
C ARG A 143 9.64 14.21 9.90
N LYS A 144 9.97 13.91 11.15
CA LYS A 144 9.00 13.38 12.13
C LYS A 144 7.90 14.38 12.51
N ASP A 145 8.23 15.65 12.46
CA ASP A 145 7.38 16.78 12.81
C ASP A 145 6.68 17.41 11.60
N GLU A 146 6.83 16.79 10.43
CA GLU A 146 6.17 17.24 9.21
C GLU A 146 4.66 16.97 9.33
N PRO A 147 3.81 18.01 9.21
CA PRO A 147 2.37 17.80 9.25
C PRO A 147 1.96 16.91 8.07
N VAL A 148 1.14 15.90 8.35
CA VAL A 148 0.49 15.12 7.30
C VAL A 148 -0.62 15.98 6.74
N LYS A 149 -0.40 16.57 5.60
CA LYS A 149 -1.47 17.20 4.84
C LYS A 149 -2.18 16.11 4.07
N LEU A 150 -3.33 15.71 4.55
CA LEU A 150 -4.26 14.86 3.81
C LEU A 150 -5.15 15.77 2.98
N ASN A 151 -5.08 15.64 1.67
CA ASN A 151 -6.03 16.27 0.79
C ASN A 151 -7.23 15.36 0.59
N SER A 152 -8.31 15.69 1.25
CA SER A 152 -9.61 15.01 1.06
C SER A 152 -10.36 15.47 -0.19
N THR A 153 -9.73 16.25 -1.07
CA THR A 153 -10.39 16.77 -2.27
C THR A 153 -9.44 16.74 -3.46
N LEU A 154 -9.86 16.13 -4.53
CA LEU A 154 -9.22 16.18 -5.86
C LEU A 154 -9.30 17.59 -6.49
N GLN A 155 -9.11 18.64 -5.71
CA GLN A 155 -9.09 20.01 -6.20
C GLN A 155 -7.81 20.72 -5.80
N ASN A 156 -6.99 20.90 -6.82
CA ASN A 156 -5.96 21.93 -7.00
C ASN A 156 -4.72 21.96 -6.10
N GLU A 157 -3.62 21.74 -6.82
CA GLU A 157 -2.32 22.41 -6.70
C GLU A 157 -1.49 22.16 -5.43
N SER A 158 -0.36 21.52 -5.64
CA SER A 158 0.80 21.46 -4.73
C SER A 158 0.66 20.71 -3.40
N GLU A 159 -0.21 19.74 -3.29
CA GLU A 159 -0.29 18.91 -2.08
C GLU A 159 0.29 17.53 -2.29
N ASP A 160 1.27 17.18 -1.46
CA ASP A 160 2.12 15.98 -1.58
C ASP A 160 1.42 14.67 -1.17
N SER A 161 0.10 14.67 -0.96
CA SER A 161 -0.63 13.51 -0.46
C SER A 161 -2.08 13.48 -0.91
N VAL A 162 -2.58 12.30 -1.27
CA VAL A 162 -3.99 12.04 -1.56
C VAL A 162 -4.48 10.94 -0.62
N ALA A 163 -5.60 11.15 0.04
CA ALA A 163 -6.31 10.12 0.79
C ALA A 163 -7.57 9.71 0.03
N LEU A 164 -7.77 8.41 -0.10
CA LEU A 164 -8.99 7.80 -0.60
C LEU A 164 -9.64 7.01 0.54
N VAL A 165 -10.88 7.36 0.85
CA VAL A 165 -11.72 6.61 1.81
C VAL A 165 -12.66 5.74 0.98
N LEU A 166 -12.69 4.44 1.25
CA LEU A 166 -13.53 3.46 0.57
C LEU A 166 -14.91 3.36 1.23
#